data_e7ff417ef60a6fcbee343eceebd86e79
#
_entry.id   e7ff417ef60a6fcbee343eceebd86e79
#
_cell.length_a   1.000
_cell.length_b   1.000
_cell.length_c   1.000
_cell.angle_alpha   90.00
_cell.angle_beta   90.00
_cell.angle_gamma   90.00
#
_symmetry.space_group_name_H-M   'P 1'
#
loop_
_entity.id
_entity.type
_entity.pdbx_description
1 polymer ?
#
loop_
_entity_poly.entity_id
_entity_poly.type
_entity_poly.pdbx_seq_one_letter_code
_entity_poly.pdbx_strand_id
1 'polypeptide(L)'
;RKENVFDEVHVRELITICRYLGASLSDDRKEYLLPEILSFSFWGFDRIVIWRIGEHAKREHISWMEAMLASDDKKVRDVAEFLTELSVLAETSPLEVILDTLIGSRDMPLTSPDEEEDFLTYSTLTISTDYTSPYKKYYFGEEILKESPSKYIHFLSSLRVFMTALREWRHGELLKANNVRDFVDMHIAYNIPLINSTPFAHNENSVELLTSHGAKGLEFAYVFVISLNDSVWAGRKMGNKISFPINLPLTQAGDNEDDFIRLLYVALTRARHTLYLTHHESLLRYLQHAELPRVPMYDGETEPLSLISGLSPYHAPPFAHDEVALLKKVVEGYTLSPTHLSNFLDVTKGGPITFLENNLLRFPQAKSTSGVYGSAIHKALEEAEVFAVKEKKVPQLELLLATFEREMKYGRLLPHDEEKLLERGRGVLSRFYELRKDTFNGSSLVEIDFKHEGVVIDGAHVTGKIDTMKEVEDKVYHVTDLKTGKGFSSFEEEKLTEYDEIKLHHYRHQLLFYKLLIENGRRYQGSKVVSG
;
A
#
# COMPACT_ATOMS: atom_id res chain seq x y z
N ARG A 1 -18.32 12.63 -0.08
CA ARG A 1 -18.56 11.26 0.41
C ARG A 1 -17.18 10.61 0.53
N LYS A 2 -16.82 10.13 1.71
CA LYS A 2 -15.60 9.32 1.84
C LYS A 2 -15.87 8.05 1.04
N GLU A 3 -15.10 7.83 -0.02
CA GLU A 3 -15.30 6.70 -0.91
C GLU A 3 -14.87 5.43 -0.20
N ASN A 4 -15.77 4.46 -0.15
CA ASN A 4 -15.48 3.16 0.43
C ASN A 4 -14.74 2.32 -0.63
N VAL A 5 -13.55 1.87 -0.32
CA VAL A 5 -12.70 1.08 -1.23
C VAL A 5 -13.40 -0.20 -1.72
N PHE A 6 -14.32 -0.76 -0.93
CA PHE A 6 -15.10 -1.92 -1.36
C PHE A 6 -16.11 -1.62 -2.48
N ASP A 7 -16.44 -0.35 -2.71
CA ASP A 7 -17.35 0.06 -3.80
C ASP A 7 -16.60 0.23 -5.13
N GLU A 8 -15.26 0.27 -5.09
CA GLU A 8 -14.42 0.42 -6.27
C GLU A 8 -14.44 -0.85 -7.14
N VAL A 9 -14.70 -0.66 -8.46
CA VAL A 9 -14.88 -1.77 -9.40
C VAL A 9 -13.67 -2.72 -9.40
N HIS A 10 -12.46 -2.18 -9.54
CA HIS A 10 -11.22 -2.96 -9.61
C HIS A 10 -10.95 -3.75 -8.31
N VAL A 11 -11.34 -3.23 -7.13
CA VAL A 11 -11.21 -3.95 -5.86
C VAL A 11 -12.27 -5.05 -5.74
N ARG A 12 -13.52 -4.77 -6.15
CA ARG A 12 -14.59 -5.80 -6.15
C ARG A 12 -14.27 -6.97 -7.03
N GLU A 13 -13.71 -6.73 -8.19
CA GLU A 13 -13.29 -7.78 -9.13
C GLU A 13 -12.24 -8.70 -8.51
N LEU A 14 -11.21 -8.13 -7.84
CA LEU A 14 -10.23 -8.92 -7.08
C LEU A 14 -10.89 -9.73 -5.96
N ILE A 15 -11.79 -9.12 -5.20
CA ILE A 15 -12.53 -9.81 -4.12
C ILE A 15 -13.33 -10.98 -4.69
N THR A 16 -14.01 -10.81 -5.82
CA THR A 16 -14.81 -11.87 -6.47
C THR A 16 -13.92 -13.04 -6.91
N ILE A 17 -12.76 -12.77 -7.51
CA ILE A 17 -11.81 -13.82 -7.87
C ILE A 17 -11.29 -14.53 -6.62
N CYS A 18 -10.89 -13.79 -5.57
CA CYS A 18 -10.44 -14.41 -4.32
C CYS A 18 -11.55 -15.27 -3.66
N ARG A 19 -12.82 -14.85 -3.75
CA ARG A 19 -13.96 -15.65 -3.26
C ARG A 19 -14.12 -16.95 -4.05
N TYR A 20 -13.90 -16.92 -5.35
CA TYR A 20 -13.90 -18.10 -6.19
C TYR A 20 -12.75 -19.05 -5.81
N LEU A 21 -11.53 -18.55 -5.74
CA LEU A 21 -10.35 -19.31 -5.36
C LEU A 21 -10.43 -19.89 -3.95
N GLY A 22 -10.94 -19.11 -2.99
CA GLY A 22 -11.13 -19.55 -1.61
C GLY A 22 -12.19 -20.66 -1.46
N ALA A 23 -13.15 -20.72 -2.37
CA ALA A 23 -14.17 -21.77 -2.39
C ALA A 23 -13.65 -23.10 -2.97
N SER A 24 -12.62 -23.07 -3.81
CA SER A 24 -11.97 -24.27 -4.31
C SER A 24 -11.24 -25.07 -3.22
N LEU A 25 -10.89 -24.40 -2.11
CA LEU A 25 -10.27 -25.00 -0.92
C LEU A 25 -11.29 -25.75 -0.02
N SER A 26 -12.57 -25.53 -0.24
CA SER A 26 -13.67 -26.22 0.41
C SER A 26 -14.50 -26.88 -0.69
N ASP A 27 -15.07 -28.05 -0.46
CA ASP A 27 -15.90 -28.80 -1.46
C ASP A 27 -17.08 -28.02 -2.05
N ASP A 28 -17.23 -26.75 -1.69
CA ASP A 28 -18.29 -25.83 -2.11
C ASP A 28 -17.84 -25.00 -3.34
N ARG A 29 -17.67 -25.67 -4.49
CA ARG A 29 -17.28 -25.01 -5.75
C ARG A 29 -18.30 -23.96 -6.15
N LYS A 30 -17.91 -22.67 -6.01
CA LYS A 30 -18.77 -21.53 -6.35
C LYS A 30 -18.72 -21.19 -7.83
N GLU A 31 -19.00 -22.17 -8.69
CA GLU A 31 -18.99 -21.98 -10.15
C GLU A 31 -19.97 -20.90 -10.64
N TYR A 32 -20.98 -20.56 -9.83
CA TYR A 32 -21.87 -19.44 -10.13
C TYR A 32 -21.18 -18.08 -10.19
N LEU A 33 -19.95 -17.97 -9.67
CA LEU A 33 -19.13 -16.75 -9.79
C LEU A 33 -18.42 -16.65 -11.15
N LEU A 34 -18.24 -17.74 -11.88
CA LEU A 34 -17.53 -17.72 -13.17
C LEU A 34 -18.17 -16.82 -14.22
N PRO A 35 -19.52 -16.76 -14.40
CA PRO A 35 -20.15 -15.81 -15.29
C PRO A 35 -19.83 -14.34 -14.94
N GLU A 36 -19.82 -14.01 -13.65
CA GLU A 36 -19.45 -12.68 -13.16
C GLU A 36 -17.96 -12.41 -13.44
N ILE A 37 -17.06 -13.34 -13.10
CA ILE A 37 -15.62 -13.22 -13.35
C ILE A 37 -15.34 -13.02 -14.83
N LEU A 38 -15.95 -13.79 -15.73
CA LEU A 38 -15.77 -13.63 -17.18
C LEU A 38 -16.30 -12.30 -17.71
N SER A 39 -17.25 -11.69 -17.02
CA SER A 39 -17.81 -10.39 -17.39
C SER A 39 -16.91 -9.21 -17.08
N PHE A 40 -15.81 -9.40 -16.34
CA PHE A 40 -14.88 -8.34 -15.99
C PHE A 40 -14.23 -7.74 -17.24
N SER A 41 -14.18 -6.41 -17.27
CA SER A 41 -13.75 -5.67 -18.47
C SER A 41 -12.32 -5.99 -18.89
N PHE A 42 -11.45 -6.32 -17.95
CA PHE A 42 -10.04 -6.63 -18.27
C PHE A 42 -9.85 -7.94 -19.04
N TRP A 43 -10.81 -8.87 -19.00
CA TRP A 43 -10.81 -10.03 -19.88
C TRP A 43 -11.20 -9.68 -21.30
N GLY A 44 -12.07 -8.66 -21.48
CA GLY A 44 -12.54 -8.19 -22.79
C GLY A 44 -13.35 -9.24 -23.55
N PHE A 45 -14.22 -10.01 -22.87
CA PHE A 45 -15.17 -10.91 -23.49
C PHE A 45 -16.46 -10.17 -23.88
N ASP A 46 -17.01 -10.55 -25.03
CA ASP A 46 -18.39 -10.19 -25.39
C ASP A 46 -19.36 -11.02 -24.53
N ARG A 47 -20.46 -10.40 -24.10
CA ARG A 47 -21.53 -11.06 -23.35
C ARG A 47 -22.08 -12.29 -24.04
N ILE A 48 -22.07 -12.30 -25.37
CA ILE A 48 -22.54 -13.45 -26.16
C ILE A 48 -21.63 -14.67 -26.00
N VAL A 49 -20.32 -14.48 -25.81
CA VAL A 49 -19.37 -15.56 -25.55
C VAL A 49 -19.68 -16.19 -24.20
N ILE A 50 -19.89 -15.37 -23.18
CA ILE A 50 -20.23 -15.84 -21.82
C ILE A 50 -21.55 -16.62 -21.84
N TRP A 51 -22.54 -16.10 -22.55
CA TRP A 51 -23.82 -16.77 -22.69
C TRP A 51 -23.70 -18.15 -23.38
N ARG A 52 -22.90 -18.25 -24.46
CA ARG A 52 -22.64 -19.52 -25.17
C ARG A 52 -21.97 -20.56 -24.28
N ILE A 53 -21.03 -20.17 -23.42
CA ILE A 53 -20.40 -21.08 -22.45
C ILE A 53 -21.46 -21.63 -21.50
N GLY A 54 -22.32 -20.77 -20.95
CA GLY A 54 -23.39 -21.20 -20.05
C GLY A 54 -24.43 -22.09 -20.72
N GLU A 55 -24.80 -21.82 -22.00
CA GLU A 55 -25.67 -22.67 -22.77
C GLU A 55 -25.04 -24.05 -23.05
N HIS A 56 -23.75 -24.07 -23.40
CA HIS A 56 -23.00 -25.30 -23.61
C HIS A 56 -22.92 -26.15 -22.32
N ALA A 57 -22.53 -25.53 -21.20
CA ALA A 57 -22.48 -26.18 -19.90
C ALA A 57 -23.83 -26.82 -19.52
N LYS A 58 -24.93 -26.08 -19.73
CA LYS A 58 -26.29 -26.59 -19.45
C LYS A 58 -26.72 -27.72 -20.38
N ARG A 59 -26.42 -27.63 -21.67
CA ARG A 59 -26.81 -28.63 -22.67
C ARG A 59 -26.09 -29.96 -22.48
N GLU A 60 -24.78 -29.90 -22.20
CA GLU A 60 -23.93 -31.09 -22.02
C GLU A 60 -23.92 -31.58 -20.56
N HIS A 61 -24.61 -30.89 -19.64
CA HIS A 61 -24.65 -31.22 -18.20
C HIS A 61 -23.26 -31.28 -17.56
N ILE A 62 -22.38 -30.38 -17.98
CA ILE A 62 -21.00 -30.21 -17.44
C ILE A 62 -20.88 -28.94 -16.62
N SER A 63 -19.79 -28.82 -15.85
CA SER A 63 -19.49 -27.64 -15.09
C SER A 63 -19.12 -26.45 -16.00
N TRP A 64 -19.20 -25.23 -15.47
CA TRP A 64 -18.75 -24.03 -16.19
C TRP A 64 -17.26 -24.09 -16.54
N MET A 65 -16.44 -24.57 -15.62
CA MET A 65 -15.00 -24.72 -15.87
C MET A 65 -14.71 -25.73 -16.97
N GLU A 66 -15.37 -26.88 -16.97
CA GLU A 66 -15.25 -27.88 -18.05
C GLU A 66 -15.68 -27.29 -19.40
N ALA A 67 -16.79 -26.54 -19.43
CA ALA A 67 -17.25 -25.87 -20.65
C ALA A 67 -16.28 -24.82 -21.17
N MET A 68 -15.62 -24.09 -20.27
CA MET A 68 -14.58 -23.11 -20.63
C MET A 68 -13.33 -23.80 -21.20
N LEU A 69 -12.85 -24.86 -20.56
CA LEU A 69 -11.70 -25.65 -21.01
C LEU A 69 -11.96 -26.35 -22.37
N ALA A 70 -13.19 -26.74 -22.63
CA ALA A 70 -13.62 -27.35 -23.90
C ALA A 70 -13.99 -26.34 -24.99
N SER A 71 -13.89 -25.03 -24.71
CA SER A 71 -14.27 -23.98 -25.67
C SER A 71 -13.36 -23.94 -26.90
N ASP A 72 -13.92 -23.67 -28.07
CA ASP A 72 -13.15 -23.44 -29.30
C ASP A 72 -12.40 -22.08 -29.26
N ASP A 73 -12.87 -21.14 -28.44
CA ASP A 73 -12.20 -19.85 -28.24
C ASP A 73 -10.97 -20.02 -27.37
N LYS A 74 -9.78 -19.80 -27.96
CA LYS A 74 -8.49 -19.90 -27.26
C LYS A 74 -8.45 -19.01 -26.02
N LYS A 75 -8.97 -17.77 -26.12
CA LYS A 75 -8.93 -16.82 -25.02
C LYS A 75 -9.74 -17.28 -23.81
N VAL A 76 -10.86 -17.99 -24.06
CA VAL A 76 -11.67 -18.60 -22.99
C VAL A 76 -10.89 -19.72 -22.31
N ARG A 77 -10.22 -20.59 -23.10
CA ARG A 77 -9.37 -21.65 -22.54
C ARG A 77 -8.22 -21.09 -21.73
N ASP A 78 -7.50 -20.09 -22.26
CA ASP A 78 -6.37 -19.46 -21.57
C ASP A 78 -6.80 -18.89 -20.18
N VAL A 79 -8.00 -18.29 -20.10
CA VAL A 79 -8.55 -17.82 -18.82
C VAL A 79 -8.95 -18.98 -17.89
N ALA A 80 -9.52 -20.05 -18.45
CA ALA A 80 -9.88 -21.23 -17.65
C ALA A 80 -8.64 -21.93 -17.07
N GLU A 81 -7.59 -22.07 -17.88
CA GLU A 81 -6.30 -22.63 -17.45
C GLU A 81 -5.70 -21.75 -16.36
N PHE A 82 -5.66 -20.43 -16.56
CA PHE A 82 -5.16 -19.46 -15.57
C PHE A 82 -5.92 -19.55 -14.24
N LEU A 83 -7.26 -19.59 -14.25
CA LEU A 83 -8.05 -19.72 -13.02
C LEU A 83 -7.85 -21.09 -12.34
N THR A 84 -7.62 -22.15 -13.11
CA THR A 84 -7.30 -23.48 -12.57
C THR A 84 -5.94 -23.47 -11.89
N GLU A 85 -4.92 -22.91 -12.53
CA GLU A 85 -3.58 -22.77 -11.96
C GLU A 85 -3.58 -21.91 -10.69
N LEU A 86 -4.31 -20.79 -10.71
CA LEU A 86 -4.48 -19.97 -9.51
C LEU A 86 -5.20 -20.70 -8.38
N SER A 87 -6.14 -21.60 -8.70
CA SER A 87 -6.83 -22.41 -7.69
C SER A 87 -5.84 -23.38 -7.02
N VAL A 88 -4.97 -24.01 -7.79
CA VAL A 88 -3.90 -24.88 -7.25
C VAL A 88 -2.91 -24.06 -6.42
N LEU A 89 -2.51 -22.89 -6.92
CA LEU A 89 -1.63 -21.98 -6.18
C LEU A 89 -2.27 -21.51 -4.85
N ALA A 90 -3.58 -21.29 -4.83
CA ALA A 90 -4.31 -20.86 -3.64
C ALA A 90 -4.32 -21.91 -2.51
N GLU A 91 -4.16 -23.19 -2.84
CA GLU A 91 -4.04 -24.25 -1.84
C GLU A 91 -2.71 -24.18 -1.07
N THR A 92 -1.64 -23.87 -1.77
CA THR A 92 -0.28 -23.99 -1.28
C THR A 92 0.35 -22.65 -0.90
N SER A 93 -0.16 -21.52 -1.41
CA SER A 93 0.48 -20.21 -1.29
C SER A 93 -0.24 -19.24 -0.35
N PRO A 94 0.49 -18.28 0.24
CA PRO A 94 -0.09 -17.16 0.96
C PRO A 94 -0.98 -16.29 0.04
N LEU A 95 -2.00 -15.66 0.62
CA LEU A 95 -2.87 -14.74 -0.09
C LEU A 95 -2.11 -13.62 -0.82
N GLU A 96 -1.04 -13.11 -0.23
CA GLU A 96 -0.24 -12.04 -0.85
C GLU A 96 0.36 -12.48 -2.19
N VAL A 97 0.80 -13.74 -2.32
CA VAL A 97 1.32 -14.29 -3.58
C VAL A 97 0.21 -14.39 -4.63
N ILE A 98 -0.98 -14.82 -4.24
CA ILE A 98 -2.15 -14.88 -5.14
C ILE A 98 -2.51 -13.49 -5.66
N LEU A 99 -2.55 -12.50 -4.76
CA LEU A 99 -2.84 -11.12 -5.14
C LEU A 99 -1.75 -10.53 -6.03
N ASP A 100 -0.47 -10.78 -5.74
CA ASP A 100 0.64 -10.34 -6.59
C ASP A 100 0.54 -10.91 -8.01
N THR A 101 0.16 -12.19 -8.13
CA THR A 101 -0.03 -12.84 -9.44
C THR A 101 -1.22 -12.23 -10.19
N LEU A 102 -2.34 -12.00 -9.51
CA LEU A 102 -3.54 -11.38 -10.11
C LEU A 102 -3.28 -9.94 -10.55
N ILE A 103 -2.65 -9.16 -9.69
CA ILE A 103 -2.38 -7.72 -9.92
C ILE A 103 -1.22 -7.55 -10.91
N GLY A 104 -0.35 -8.55 -11.05
CA GLY A 104 0.86 -8.46 -11.87
C GLY A 104 1.93 -7.57 -11.23
N SER A 105 2.02 -7.59 -9.90
CA SER A 105 3.04 -6.82 -9.15
C SER A 105 4.42 -7.42 -9.30
N ARG A 106 4.51 -8.68 -9.67
CA ARG A 106 5.77 -9.38 -9.94
C ARG A 106 5.88 -9.63 -11.43
N ASP A 107 6.95 -9.11 -12.03
CA ASP A 107 7.43 -9.64 -13.28
C ASP A 107 8.05 -11.00 -12.95
N MET A 108 7.47 -12.08 -13.44
CA MET A 108 8.06 -13.41 -13.31
C MET A 108 9.32 -13.49 -14.22
N PRO A 109 10.39 -14.14 -13.81
CA PRO A 109 10.50 -15.20 -12.83
C PRO A 109 11.17 -14.79 -11.51
N LEU A 110 10.74 -15.43 -10.44
CA LEU A 110 11.32 -15.34 -9.09
C LEU A 110 12.70 -16.01 -8.96
N THR A 111 13.36 -16.31 -10.04
CA THR A 111 14.69 -16.91 -10.04
C THR A 111 15.72 -15.82 -10.25
N SER A 112 16.22 -15.23 -9.15
CA SER A 112 17.59 -14.78 -9.19
C SER A 112 18.49 -16.03 -9.39
N PRO A 113 19.58 -15.94 -10.15
CA PRO A 113 20.54 -17.06 -10.27
C PRO A 113 21.01 -17.61 -8.92
N ASP A 114 20.88 -16.84 -7.84
CA ASP A 114 21.22 -17.23 -6.47
C ASP A 114 20.13 -18.05 -5.76
N GLU A 115 18.90 -18.08 -6.28
CA GLU A 115 17.78 -18.79 -5.68
C GLU A 115 17.56 -20.18 -6.31
N GLU A 116 18.19 -20.46 -7.46
CA GLU A 116 18.00 -21.73 -8.18
C GLU A 116 18.51 -22.96 -7.45
N GLU A 117 19.48 -22.86 -6.55
CA GLU A 117 20.01 -24.04 -5.87
C GLU A 117 19.39 -24.33 -4.50
N ASP A 118 18.75 -23.36 -3.81
CA ASP A 118 18.37 -23.53 -2.40
C ASP A 118 16.90 -23.28 -2.04
N PHE A 119 16.10 -22.67 -2.92
CA PHE A 119 14.70 -22.39 -2.65
C PHE A 119 13.78 -23.11 -3.61
N LEU A 120 13.05 -24.06 -3.07
CA LEU A 120 11.93 -24.69 -3.75
C LEU A 120 10.99 -23.59 -4.28
N THR A 121 11.03 -23.48 -5.55
CA THR A 121 10.15 -22.75 -6.41
C THR A 121 8.70 -22.90 -5.98
N TYR A 122 8.02 -21.79 -5.74
CA TYR A 122 6.57 -21.70 -5.91
C TYR A 122 6.15 -21.96 -7.36
N SER A 123 7.05 -22.49 -8.17
CA SER A 123 6.96 -22.60 -9.61
C SER A 123 6.69 -24.02 -10.03
N THR A 124 5.48 -24.47 -9.78
CA THR A 124 4.85 -25.37 -10.75
C THR A 124 3.95 -24.61 -11.73
N LEU A 125 3.81 -23.29 -11.56
CA LEU A 125 3.20 -22.45 -12.58
C LEU A 125 4.23 -22.17 -13.67
N THR A 126 4.12 -22.84 -14.79
CA THR A 126 4.76 -22.49 -16.06
C THR A 126 4.05 -21.26 -16.67
N ILE A 127 3.93 -20.17 -15.89
CA ILE A 127 3.54 -18.89 -16.46
C ILE A 127 4.74 -18.46 -17.31
N SER A 128 4.51 -18.28 -18.60
CA SER A 128 5.56 -17.89 -19.55
C SER A 128 6.25 -16.61 -19.08
N THR A 129 7.53 -16.47 -19.36
CA THR A 129 8.36 -15.27 -19.07
C THR A 129 7.77 -13.95 -19.59
N ASP A 130 6.78 -14.04 -20.50
CA ASP A 130 6.09 -12.90 -21.12
C ASP A 130 4.69 -12.65 -20.53
N TYR A 131 4.36 -13.24 -19.36
CA TYR A 131 3.05 -13.05 -18.75
C TYR A 131 2.88 -11.63 -18.24
N THR A 132 1.96 -10.91 -18.84
CA THR A 132 1.46 -9.63 -18.32
C THR A 132 0.04 -9.83 -17.80
N SER A 133 -0.20 -9.55 -16.53
CA SER A 133 -1.54 -9.64 -15.95
C SER A 133 -2.54 -8.81 -16.76
N PRO A 134 -3.66 -9.41 -17.22
CA PRO A 134 -4.73 -8.67 -17.89
C PRO A 134 -5.31 -7.56 -17.00
N TYR A 135 -5.36 -7.78 -15.71
CA TYR A 135 -5.77 -6.79 -14.71
C TYR A 135 -4.80 -5.61 -14.67
N LYS A 136 -3.46 -5.85 -14.59
CA LYS A 136 -2.45 -4.78 -14.62
C LYS A 136 -2.56 -3.98 -15.92
N LYS A 137 -2.63 -4.66 -17.05
CA LYS A 137 -2.74 -4.02 -18.36
C LYS A 137 -3.96 -3.10 -18.48
N TYR A 138 -5.09 -3.52 -17.93
CA TYR A 138 -6.36 -2.78 -18.02
C TYR A 138 -6.43 -1.59 -17.06
N TYR A 139 -6.05 -1.78 -15.78
CA TYR A 139 -6.18 -0.75 -14.75
C TYR A 139 -4.92 0.10 -14.56
N PHE A 140 -3.74 -0.46 -14.89
CA PHE A 140 -2.43 0.12 -14.63
C PHE A 140 -1.51 0.10 -15.85
N GLY A 141 -2.07 -0.01 -17.06
CA GLY A 141 -1.31 0.08 -18.30
C GLY A 141 -0.78 1.50 -18.56
N GLU A 142 0.30 1.60 -19.34
CA GLU A 142 0.90 2.89 -19.71
C GLU A 142 -0.08 3.86 -20.36
N GLU A 143 -1.07 3.35 -21.11
CA GLU A 143 -2.10 4.16 -21.74
C GLU A 143 -2.94 4.89 -20.69
N ILE A 144 -3.35 4.20 -19.62
CA ILE A 144 -4.11 4.81 -18.52
C ILE A 144 -3.27 5.87 -17.80
N LEU A 145 -1.98 5.59 -17.59
CA LEU A 145 -1.06 6.56 -16.97
C LEU A 145 -0.91 7.82 -17.82
N LYS A 146 -0.82 7.68 -19.16
CA LYS A 146 -0.68 8.80 -20.10
C LYS A 146 -1.98 9.57 -20.29
N GLU A 147 -3.12 8.88 -20.47
CA GLU A 147 -4.39 9.51 -20.78
C GLU A 147 -5.13 10.05 -19.55
N SER A 148 -5.00 9.38 -18.42
CA SER A 148 -5.72 9.68 -17.19
C SER A 148 -4.90 9.41 -15.93
N PRO A 149 -3.81 10.16 -15.66
CA PRO A 149 -2.92 9.94 -14.51
C PRO A 149 -3.66 9.95 -13.17
N SER A 150 -4.64 10.82 -13.02
CA SER A 150 -5.47 10.90 -11.80
C SER A 150 -6.26 9.62 -11.55
N LYS A 151 -6.78 8.99 -12.61
CA LYS A 151 -7.50 7.72 -12.53
C LYS A 151 -6.56 6.58 -12.14
N TYR A 152 -5.37 6.56 -12.74
CA TYR A 152 -4.31 5.61 -12.36
C TYR A 152 -3.97 5.71 -10.87
N ILE A 153 -3.71 6.92 -10.38
CA ILE A 153 -3.38 7.17 -8.97
C ILE A 153 -4.55 6.81 -8.05
N HIS A 154 -5.78 7.10 -8.45
CA HIS A 154 -6.97 6.74 -7.68
C HIS A 154 -7.09 5.21 -7.54
N PHE A 155 -6.96 4.47 -8.63
CA PHE A 155 -6.97 3.01 -8.60
C PHE A 155 -5.85 2.44 -7.73
N LEU A 156 -4.63 2.95 -7.92
CA LEU A 156 -3.47 2.51 -7.14
C LEU A 156 -3.64 2.80 -5.64
N SER A 157 -4.19 3.97 -5.32
CA SER A 157 -4.47 4.37 -3.94
C SER A 157 -5.48 3.44 -3.27
N SER A 158 -6.60 3.16 -3.92
CA SER A 158 -7.64 2.26 -3.41
C SER A 158 -7.10 0.84 -3.23
N LEU A 159 -6.33 0.35 -4.20
CA LEU A 159 -5.68 -0.95 -4.12
C LEU A 159 -4.71 -1.05 -2.93
N ARG A 160 -3.90 -0.02 -2.72
CA ARG A 160 -2.96 0.04 -1.59
C ARG A 160 -3.68 0.05 -0.24
N VAL A 161 -4.76 0.81 -0.12
CA VAL A 161 -5.58 0.84 1.11
C VAL A 161 -6.16 -0.54 1.38
N PHE A 162 -6.71 -1.22 0.36
CA PHE A 162 -7.22 -2.58 0.48
C PHE A 162 -6.14 -3.57 0.93
N MET A 163 -4.99 -3.58 0.25
CA MET A 163 -3.87 -4.49 0.55
C MET A 163 -3.29 -4.24 1.94
N THR A 164 -3.17 -2.98 2.35
CA THR A 164 -2.65 -2.62 3.68
C THR A 164 -3.60 -3.07 4.78
N ALA A 165 -4.89 -2.77 4.65
CA ALA A 165 -5.89 -3.18 5.63
C ALA A 165 -5.98 -4.71 5.76
N LEU A 166 -5.88 -5.42 4.64
CA LEU A 166 -5.86 -6.88 4.63
C LEU A 166 -4.60 -7.45 5.31
N ARG A 167 -3.44 -6.82 5.13
CA ARG A 167 -2.18 -7.18 5.80
C ARG A 167 -2.22 -6.94 7.31
N GLU A 168 -2.88 -5.89 7.75
CA GLU A 168 -3.01 -5.55 9.17
C GLU A 168 -4.07 -6.40 9.88
N TRP A 169 -5.02 -6.95 9.13
CA TRP A 169 -6.04 -7.81 9.66
C TRP A 169 -5.46 -9.15 10.11
N ARG A 170 -5.88 -9.66 11.29
CA ARG A 170 -5.35 -10.88 11.91
C ARG A 170 -3.82 -10.92 11.95
N HIS A 171 -3.25 -9.97 12.61
CA HIS A 171 -1.80 -9.80 12.71
C HIS A 171 -1.09 -11.08 13.16
N GLY A 172 -0.10 -11.56 12.38
CA GLY A 172 0.66 -12.77 12.67
C GLY A 172 0.08 -14.08 12.11
N GLU A 173 -1.12 -14.07 11.51
CA GLU A 173 -1.69 -15.25 10.85
C GLU A 173 -1.34 -15.30 9.37
N LEU A 174 -1.09 -16.51 8.85
CA LEU A 174 -0.96 -16.74 7.42
C LEU A 174 -2.34 -16.66 6.76
N LEU A 175 -2.56 -15.67 5.91
CA LEU A 175 -3.83 -15.50 5.20
C LEU A 175 -3.83 -16.31 3.91
N LYS A 176 -4.98 -16.92 3.60
CA LYS A 176 -5.29 -17.61 2.35
C LYS A 176 -6.44 -16.93 1.61
N ALA A 177 -6.73 -17.34 0.38
CA ALA A 177 -7.76 -16.73 -0.47
C ALA A 177 -9.16 -16.68 0.19
N ASN A 178 -9.52 -17.70 0.98
CA ASN A 178 -10.81 -17.73 1.72
C ASN A 178 -10.92 -16.63 2.78
N ASN A 179 -9.81 -16.15 3.34
CA ASN A 179 -9.82 -15.10 4.36
C ASN A 179 -10.24 -13.73 3.81
N VAL A 180 -10.12 -13.50 2.50
CA VAL A 180 -10.65 -12.27 1.87
C VAL A 180 -12.16 -12.15 2.08
N ARG A 181 -12.89 -13.27 1.96
CA ARG A 181 -14.33 -13.30 2.24
C ARG A 181 -14.61 -12.90 3.67
N ASP A 182 -13.93 -13.51 4.64
CA ASP A 182 -14.14 -13.25 6.06
C ASP A 182 -13.86 -11.78 6.40
N PHE A 183 -12.78 -11.21 5.82
CA PHE A 183 -12.43 -9.81 5.95
C PHE A 183 -13.53 -8.87 5.43
N VAL A 184 -14.02 -9.12 4.23
CA VAL A 184 -15.06 -8.29 3.59
C VAL A 184 -16.39 -8.45 4.33
N ASP A 185 -16.79 -9.68 4.67
CA ASP A 185 -18.03 -9.97 5.36
C ASP A 185 -18.06 -9.33 6.76
N MET A 186 -16.93 -9.30 7.48
CA MET A 186 -16.77 -8.57 8.73
C MET A 186 -17.04 -7.06 8.54
N HIS A 187 -16.40 -6.44 7.55
CA HIS A 187 -16.58 -5.01 7.27
C HIS A 187 -18.04 -4.67 6.92
N ILE A 188 -18.71 -5.53 6.15
CA ILE A 188 -20.13 -5.39 5.79
C ILE A 188 -21.02 -5.57 7.03
N ALA A 189 -20.82 -6.65 7.81
CA ALA A 189 -21.64 -6.97 8.97
C ALA A 189 -21.62 -5.88 10.04
N TYR A 190 -20.47 -5.26 10.26
CA TYR A 190 -20.27 -4.19 11.23
C TYR A 190 -20.39 -2.79 10.65
N ASN A 191 -20.72 -2.66 9.35
CA ASN A 191 -20.81 -1.40 8.63
C ASN A 191 -19.55 -0.51 8.80
N ILE A 192 -18.37 -1.12 8.71
CA ILE A 192 -17.07 -0.46 8.79
C ILE A 192 -16.59 -0.15 7.38
N PRO A 193 -16.67 1.10 6.92
CA PRO A 193 -16.17 1.45 5.58
C PRO A 193 -14.64 1.44 5.57
N LEU A 194 -14.05 0.93 4.49
CA LEU A 194 -12.63 1.07 4.22
C LEU A 194 -12.40 2.35 3.41
N ILE A 195 -11.90 3.39 4.08
CA ILE A 195 -11.80 4.73 3.50
C ILE A 195 -10.45 4.95 2.83
N ASN A 196 -10.48 5.38 1.58
CA ASN A 196 -9.30 5.91 0.91
C ASN A 196 -9.06 7.36 1.37
N SER A 197 -8.06 7.55 2.21
CA SER A 197 -7.68 8.86 2.78
C SER A 197 -6.42 9.46 2.15
N THR A 198 -6.03 8.99 0.97
CA THR A 198 -4.77 9.42 0.35
C THR A 198 -4.81 10.89 -0.08
N PRO A 199 -3.71 11.65 0.15
CA PRO A 199 -3.63 13.07 -0.21
C PRO A 199 -3.69 13.33 -1.73
N PHE A 200 -3.54 12.30 -2.57
CA PHE A 200 -3.62 12.42 -4.02
C PHE A 200 -5.05 12.62 -4.56
N ALA A 201 -6.09 12.42 -3.70
CA ALA A 201 -7.49 12.68 -4.05
C ALA A 201 -7.87 14.17 -3.97
N HIS A 202 -7.04 15.02 -3.38
CA HIS A 202 -7.27 16.47 -3.33
C HIS A 202 -6.88 17.13 -4.64
N ASN A 203 -7.87 17.31 -5.48
CA ASN A 203 -7.74 18.13 -6.69
C ASN A 203 -7.73 19.61 -6.26
N GLU A 204 -6.71 20.37 -6.58
CA GLU A 204 -6.61 21.81 -6.24
C GLU A 204 -7.80 22.63 -6.76
N ASN A 205 -8.52 22.11 -7.78
CA ASN A 205 -9.71 22.70 -8.39
C ASN A 205 -10.99 21.92 -8.07
N SER A 206 -11.07 21.23 -6.94
CA SER A 206 -12.27 20.50 -6.53
C SER A 206 -13.12 21.29 -5.53
N VAL A 207 -14.43 21.07 -5.57
CA VAL A 207 -15.33 21.55 -4.52
C VAL A 207 -15.27 20.56 -3.35
N GLU A 208 -14.86 21.05 -2.18
CA GLU A 208 -14.80 20.22 -0.98
C GLU A 208 -16.15 20.22 -0.25
N LEU A 209 -16.67 19.02 0.04
CA LEU A 209 -17.85 18.83 0.88
C LEU A 209 -17.39 18.46 2.29
N LEU A 210 -17.59 19.38 3.21
CA LEU A 210 -17.13 19.24 4.59
C LEU A 210 -18.28 19.43 5.58
N THR A 211 -18.17 18.78 6.74
CA THR A 211 -18.94 19.18 7.90
C THR A 211 -18.33 20.42 8.54
N SER A 212 -19.10 21.21 9.27
CA SER A 212 -18.57 22.40 9.98
C SER A 212 -17.44 22.02 10.96
N HIS A 213 -17.49 20.84 11.57
CA HIS A 213 -16.39 20.32 12.39
C HIS A 213 -15.15 20.00 11.55
N GLY A 214 -15.34 19.39 10.39
CA GLY A 214 -14.23 19.08 9.47
C GLY A 214 -13.58 20.31 8.86
N ALA A 215 -14.31 21.43 8.75
CA ALA A 215 -13.81 22.70 8.23
C ALA A 215 -13.05 23.53 9.28
N LYS A 216 -12.99 23.07 10.54
CA LYS A 216 -12.28 23.80 11.62
C LYS A 216 -10.78 23.91 11.28
N GLY A 217 -10.28 25.16 11.25
CA GLY A 217 -8.86 25.45 10.93
C GLY A 217 -8.55 25.55 9.43
N LEU A 218 -9.51 25.25 8.56
CA LEU A 218 -9.38 25.46 7.12
C LEU A 218 -10.00 26.80 6.71
N GLU A 219 -9.59 27.33 5.56
CA GLU A 219 -10.14 28.55 4.96
C GLU A 219 -10.24 28.39 3.44
N PHE A 220 -11.33 28.91 2.87
CA PHE A 220 -11.65 28.79 1.44
C PHE A 220 -11.99 30.14 0.83
N ALA A 221 -11.70 30.35 -0.45
CA ALA A 221 -12.05 31.57 -1.15
C ALA A 221 -13.57 31.78 -1.16
N TYR A 222 -14.32 30.74 -1.42
CA TYR A 222 -15.78 30.71 -1.50
C TYR A 222 -16.33 29.61 -0.60
N VAL A 223 -17.33 29.92 0.23
CA VAL A 223 -17.99 28.93 1.10
C VAL A 223 -19.49 28.97 0.89
N PHE A 224 -20.09 27.82 0.71
CA PHE A 224 -21.53 27.61 0.61
C PHE A 224 -22.00 26.89 1.88
N VAL A 225 -22.69 27.58 2.78
CA VAL A 225 -23.33 26.95 3.93
C VAL A 225 -24.75 26.60 3.55
N ILE A 226 -25.04 25.32 3.45
CA ILE A 226 -26.30 24.80 2.92
C ILE A 226 -27.31 24.49 4.02
N SER A 227 -28.62 24.57 3.66
CA SER A 227 -29.75 24.18 4.52
C SER A 227 -29.76 24.87 5.87
N LEU A 228 -29.60 26.19 5.90
CA LEU A 228 -29.63 27.00 7.13
C LEU A 228 -31.06 27.15 7.69
N ASN A 229 -31.63 26.03 8.08
CA ASN A 229 -32.96 25.92 8.70
C ASN A 229 -32.83 25.46 10.13
N ASP A 230 -33.78 25.81 10.97
CA ASP A 230 -33.83 25.38 12.38
C ASP A 230 -33.86 23.85 12.54
N SER A 231 -34.51 23.14 11.61
CA SER A 231 -34.55 21.67 11.60
C SER A 231 -33.20 20.99 11.41
N VAL A 232 -32.25 21.68 10.78
CA VAL A 232 -30.89 21.15 10.51
C VAL A 232 -29.87 21.69 11.50
N TRP A 233 -29.91 23.02 11.76
CA TRP A 233 -28.84 23.71 12.52
C TRP A 233 -29.20 24.00 13.98
N ALA A 234 -30.47 23.99 14.37
CA ALA A 234 -30.88 24.27 15.76
C ALA A 234 -31.12 23.00 16.60
N GLY A 235 -30.84 21.84 16.05
CA GLY A 235 -30.84 20.55 16.73
C GLY A 235 -32.26 20.00 16.98
N ARG A 236 -32.59 18.86 16.41
CA ARG A 236 -33.60 17.97 16.97
C ARG A 236 -33.00 17.38 18.24
N LYS A 237 -33.67 17.53 19.39
CA LYS A 237 -33.39 16.71 20.57
C LYS A 237 -33.59 15.25 20.18
N MET A 238 -32.57 14.58 19.73
CA MET A 238 -32.56 13.13 19.63
C MET A 238 -32.62 12.62 21.08
N GLY A 239 -33.77 12.16 21.50
CA GLY A 239 -33.91 11.52 22.80
C GLY A 239 -32.85 10.41 22.91
N ASN A 240 -32.06 10.47 23.95
CA ASN A 240 -31.06 9.45 24.23
C ASN A 240 -31.75 8.10 24.32
N LYS A 241 -31.43 7.17 23.45
CA LYS A 241 -31.91 5.79 23.49
C LYS A 241 -31.42 5.05 24.74
N ILE A 242 -30.33 5.54 25.37
CA ILE A 242 -29.75 5.02 26.61
C ILE A 242 -29.49 6.23 27.51
N SER A 243 -30.11 6.32 28.68
CA SER A 243 -29.82 7.35 29.66
C SER A 243 -28.52 7.02 30.40
N PHE A 244 -27.60 8.00 30.46
CA PHE A 244 -26.42 7.84 31.30
C PHE A 244 -26.82 7.88 32.80
N PRO A 245 -26.14 7.12 33.67
CA PRO A 245 -26.31 7.22 35.11
C PRO A 245 -26.06 8.68 35.57
N ILE A 246 -26.91 9.17 36.49
CA ILE A 246 -26.90 10.56 36.97
C ILE A 246 -25.56 10.96 37.63
N ASN A 247 -24.79 9.98 38.08
CA ASN A 247 -23.49 10.18 38.74
C ASN A 247 -22.28 10.21 37.79
N LEU A 248 -22.50 10.08 36.49
CA LEU A 248 -21.43 10.25 35.51
C LEU A 248 -21.31 11.74 35.11
N PRO A 249 -20.18 12.40 35.35
CA PRO A 249 -19.97 13.80 34.97
C PRO A 249 -19.71 13.96 33.49
N LEU A 250 -20.52 13.31 32.64
CA LEU A 250 -20.44 13.42 31.18
C LEU A 250 -21.56 14.35 30.71
N THR A 251 -21.16 15.55 30.31
CA THR A 251 -22.01 16.41 29.48
C THR A 251 -21.82 15.97 28.02
N GLN A 252 -22.92 15.57 27.37
CA GLN A 252 -22.84 15.30 25.93
C GLN A 252 -22.47 16.58 25.18
N ALA A 253 -21.38 16.55 24.46
CA ALA A 253 -21.02 17.65 23.56
C ALA A 253 -22.05 17.72 22.42
N GLY A 254 -22.66 18.91 22.22
CA GLY A 254 -23.56 19.14 21.09
C GLY A 254 -25.04 19.26 21.43
N ASP A 255 -25.46 19.18 22.71
CA ASP A 255 -26.87 19.34 23.15
C ASP A 255 -27.19 20.79 23.59
N ASN A 256 -26.22 21.68 23.63
CA ASN A 256 -26.40 23.05 24.11
C ASN A 256 -26.54 24.02 22.91
N GLU A 257 -27.44 24.98 23.06
CA GLU A 257 -27.64 26.07 22.07
C GLU A 257 -26.35 26.82 21.75
N ASP A 258 -25.49 27.03 22.72
CA ASP A 258 -24.17 27.63 22.56
C ASP A 258 -23.25 26.83 21.62
N ASP A 259 -23.33 25.51 21.61
CA ASP A 259 -22.53 24.66 20.75
C ASP A 259 -22.97 24.77 19.28
N PHE A 260 -24.28 24.94 19.05
CA PHE A 260 -24.79 25.21 17.69
C PHE A 260 -24.36 26.58 17.19
N ILE A 261 -24.38 27.60 18.05
CA ILE A 261 -23.91 28.95 17.70
C ILE A 261 -22.41 28.93 17.39
N ARG A 262 -21.61 28.22 18.18
CA ARG A 262 -20.17 28.05 17.91
C ARG A 262 -19.92 27.32 16.59
N LEU A 263 -20.69 26.28 16.30
CA LEU A 263 -20.58 25.53 15.07
C LEU A 263 -20.96 26.38 13.85
N LEU A 264 -22.03 27.16 13.97
CA LEU A 264 -22.43 28.14 12.97
C LEU A 264 -21.33 29.19 12.75
N TYR A 265 -20.78 29.75 13.83
CA TYR A 265 -19.67 30.69 13.77
C TYR A 265 -18.47 30.10 13.01
N VAL A 266 -18.10 28.86 13.30
CA VAL A 266 -17.03 28.17 12.56
C VAL A 266 -17.36 28.10 11.08
N ALA A 267 -18.56 27.71 10.69
CA ALA A 267 -18.96 27.59 9.28
C ALA A 267 -18.93 28.96 8.56
N LEU A 268 -19.47 30.00 9.19
CA LEU A 268 -19.52 31.36 8.60
C LEU A 268 -18.13 31.99 8.43
N THR A 269 -17.21 31.68 9.33
CA THR A 269 -15.85 32.29 9.32
C THR A 269 -14.84 31.56 8.44
N ARG A 270 -15.26 30.55 7.67
CA ARG A 270 -14.32 29.83 6.77
C ARG A 270 -14.09 30.53 5.44
N ALA A 271 -14.94 31.50 5.07
CA ALA A 271 -14.84 32.21 3.81
C ALA A 271 -13.81 33.36 3.88
N ARG A 272 -12.88 33.38 2.89
CA ARG A 272 -11.93 34.48 2.69
C ARG A 272 -12.52 35.60 1.86
N HIS A 273 -13.30 35.28 0.81
CA HIS A 273 -13.83 36.25 -0.14
C HIS A 273 -15.36 36.32 -0.09
N THR A 274 -16.06 35.23 -0.32
CA THR A 274 -17.51 35.25 -0.41
C THR A 274 -18.15 34.07 0.32
N LEU A 275 -19.20 34.38 1.06
CA LEU A 275 -20.00 33.43 1.81
C LEU A 275 -21.42 33.40 1.22
N TYR A 276 -21.86 32.23 0.80
CA TYR A 276 -23.20 31.96 0.33
C TYR A 276 -23.99 31.18 1.37
N LEU A 277 -25.16 31.69 1.75
CA LEU A 277 -26.04 31.06 2.72
C LEU A 277 -27.31 30.62 2.02
N THR A 278 -27.64 29.32 2.10
CA THR A 278 -28.86 28.80 1.47
C THR A 278 -29.84 28.27 2.51
N HIS A 279 -31.11 28.47 2.28
CA HIS A 279 -32.21 27.90 3.07
C HIS A 279 -33.40 27.59 2.16
N HIS A 280 -34.28 26.67 2.56
CA HIS A 280 -35.43 26.25 1.74
C HIS A 280 -36.79 26.55 2.37
N GLU A 281 -36.83 26.78 3.68
CA GLU A 281 -38.05 27.17 4.44
C GLU A 281 -37.78 28.52 5.13
N SER A 282 -37.95 28.56 6.46
CA SER A 282 -37.57 29.71 7.25
C SER A 282 -36.06 29.75 7.49
N LEU A 283 -35.47 30.93 7.35
CA LEU A 283 -34.07 31.13 7.70
C LEU A 283 -33.85 30.81 9.18
N LEU A 284 -32.70 30.22 9.49
CA LEU A 284 -32.27 29.89 10.83
C LEU A 284 -32.50 31.06 11.81
N ARG A 285 -33.11 30.81 12.96
CA ARG A 285 -33.53 31.82 13.96
C ARG A 285 -32.43 32.80 14.34
N TYR A 286 -31.19 32.36 14.42
CA TYR A 286 -30.02 33.21 14.75
C TYR A 286 -29.65 34.22 13.67
N LEU A 287 -30.15 34.05 12.46
CA LEU A 287 -29.86 34.92 11.30
C LEU A 287 -31.08 35.71 10.82
N GLN A 288 -32.27 35.53 11.45
CA GLN A 288 -33.53 36.19 11.01
C GLN A 288 -33.46 37.73 11.05
N HIS A 289 -32.69 38.28 11.99
CA HIS A 289 -32.54 39.72 12.18
C HIS A 289 -31.31 40.28 11.45
N ALA A 290 -30.54 39.46 10.74
CA ALA A 290 -29.39 39.95 9.98
C ALA A 290 -29.84 40.54 8.64
N GLU A 291 -29.39 41.74 8.36
CA GLU A 291 -29.58 42.39 7.05
C GLU A 291 -28.65 41.74 6.01
N LEU A 292 -29.09 40.61 5.44
CA LEU A 292 -28.34 39.91 4.44
C LEU A 292 -28.86 40.23 3.03
N PRO A 293 -27.99 40.55 2.05
CA PRO A 293 -28.38 40.74 0.67
C PRO A 293 -28.97 39.42 0.14
N ARG A 294 -30.19 39.49 -0.39
CA ARG A 294 -30.87 38.34 -0.98
C ARG A 294 -30.60 38.29 -2.48
N VAL A 295 -30.08 37.19 -2.94
CA VAL A 295 -29.97 36.90 -4.36
C VAL A 295 -31.16 36.00 -4.70
N PRO A 296 -32.05 36.39 -5.65
CA PRO A 296 -33.13 35.53 -6.08
C PRO A 296 -32.55 34.25 -6.66
N MET A 297 -33.14 33.11 -6.26
CA MET A 297 -32.80 31.85 -6.88
C MET A 297 -33.11 31.93 -8.38
N TYR A 298 -32.15 31.52 -9.20
CA TYR A 298 -32.32 31.55 -10.67
C TYR A 298 -33.45 30.60 -11.05
N ASP A 299 -34.54 31.15 -11.53
CA ASP A 299 -35.71 30.42 -12.07
C ASP A 299 -35.46 30.06 -13.54
N GLY A 300 -34.26 29.61 -13.84
CA GLY A 300 -33.91 29.18 -15.18
C GLY A 300 -34.59 27.87 -15.53
N GLU A 301 -35.25 27.81 -16.64
CA GLU A 301 -35.77 26.62 -17.32
C GLU A 301 -34.60 25.68 -17.79
N THR A 302 -33.60 25.46 -16.98
CA THR A 302 -32.59 24.45 -17.24
C THR A 302 -33.18 23.10 -16.88
N GLU A 303 -33.39 22.28 -17.86
CA GLU A 303 -33.87 20.92 -17.66
C GLU A 303 -33.00 20.24 -16.60
N PRO A 304 -33.59 19.71 -15.50
CA PRO A 304 -32.86 19.05 -14.43
C PRO A 304 -31.93 17.92 -14.94
N LEU A 305 -32.29 17.31 -16.05
CA LEU A 305 -31.51 16.25 -16.71
C LEU A 305 -30.18 16.74 -17.30
N SER A 306 -30.08 17.99 -17.76
CA SER A 306 -28.81 18.53 -18.29
C SER A 306 -27.81 18.85 -17.18
N LEU A 307 -28.30 19.26 -16.00
CA LEU A 307 -27.48 19.45 -14.82
C LEU A 307 -26.99 18.09 -14.23
N ILE A 308 -27.87 17.08 -14.20
CA ILE A 308 -27.53 15.75 -13.72
C ILE A 308 -26.55 15.07 -14.67
N SER A 309 -26.71 15.22 -16.00
CA SER A 309 -25.76 14.68 -16.97
C SER A 309 -24.38 15.35 -16.88
N GLY A 310 -24.32 16.65 -16.58
CA GLY A 310 -23.08 17.39 -16.34
C GLY A 310 -22.39 17.04 -15.01
N LEU A 311 -23.15 16.53 -14.04
CA LEU A 311 -22.65 16.06 -12.74
C LEU A 311 -22.32 14.56 -12.72
N SER A 312 -22.59 13.84 -13.82
CA SER A 312 -22.22 12.43 -13.93
C SER A 312 -20.69 12.28 -13.86
N PRO A 313 -20.15 11.48 -12.95
CA PRO A 313 -18.70 11.24 -12.88
C PRO A 313 -18.15 10.62 -14.18
N TYR A 314 -19.01 10.09 -15.04
CA TYR A 314 -18.65 9.56 -16.36
C TYR A 314 -18.52 10.64 -17.46
N HIS A 315 -18.96 11.88 -17.20
CA HIS A 315 -18.88 13.01 -18.12
C HIS A 315 -18.09 14.19 -17.54
N ALA A 316 -17.42 14.01 -16.41
CA ALA A 316 -16.38 14.95 -16.02
C ALA A 316 -15.40 15.05 -17.21
N PRO A 317 -15.11 16.26 -17.73
CA PRO A 317 -14.11 16.40 -18.77
C PRO A 317 -12.85 15.68 -18.27
N PRO A 318 -12.17 14.91 -19.13
CA PRO A 318 -10.91 14.31 -18.75
C PRO A 318 -10.07 15.46 -18.21
N PHE A 319 -9.78 15.41 -16.91
CA PHE A 319 -8.86 16.37 -16.32
C PHE A 319 -7.57 16.17 -17.08
N ALA A 320 -7.25 17.11 -17.96
CA ALA A 320 -5.97 17.17 -18.65
C ALA A 320 -4.92 17.51 -17.59
N HIS A 321 -4.69 16.58 -16.66
CA HIS A 321 -3.55 16.66 -15.78
C HIS A 321 -2.39 16.09 -16.59
N ASP A 322 -1.48 16.99 -16.91
CA ASP A 322 -0.18 16.65 -17.43
C ASP A 322 0.45 15.62 -16.49
N GLU A 323 0.71 14.42 -17.00
CA GLU A 323 1.41 13.34 -16.28
C GLU A 323 2.68 13.88 -15.62
N VAL A 324 3.40 14.75 -16.35
CA VAL A 324 4.61 15.41 -15.87
C VAL A 324 4.31 16.27 -14.64
N ALA A 325 3.20 17.02 -14.61
CA ALA A 325 2.86 17.87 -13.46
C ALA A 325 2.54 17.03 -12.22
N LEU A 326 1.86 15.88 -12.40
CA LEU A 326 1.55 14.97 -11.29
C LEU A 326 2.81 14.31 -10.75
N LEU A 327 3.64 13.73 -11.62
CA LEU A 327 4.90 13.09 -11.23
C LEU A 327 5.89 14.12 -10.65
N LYS A 328 5.89 15.35 -11.16
CA LYS A 328 6.73 16.42 -10.64
C LYS A 328 6.45 16.70 -9.17
N LYS A 329 5.19 16.78 -8.73
CA LYS A 329 4.84 16.93 -7.31
C LYS A 329 5.35 15.76 -6.46
N VAL A 330 5.26 14.53 -6.96
CA VAL A 330 5.78 13.35 -6.26
C VAL A 330 7.30 13.41 -6.14
N VAL A 331 7.99 13.82 -7.20
CA VAL A 331 9.46 13.90 -7.25
C VAL A 331 9.97 15.07 -6.41
N GLU A 332 9.32 16.25 -6.42
CA GLU A 332 9.70 17.41 -5.62
C GLU A 332 9.72 17.12 -4.11
N GLY A 333 8.79 16.28 -3.63
CA GLY A 333 8.75 15.83 -2.23
C GLY A 333 9.50 14.53 -1.96
N TYR A 334 10.18 13.97 -2.98
CA TYR A 334 10.79 12.66 -2.87
C TYR A 334 12.11 12.69 -2.10
N THR A 335 12.28 11.70 -1.23
CA THR A 335 13.52 11.51 -0.49
C THR A 335 14.20 10.22 -0.96
N LEU A 336 15.37 10.36 -1.57
CA LEU A 336 16.13 9.28 -2.18
C LEU A 336 16.90 8.49 -1.11
N SER A 337 16.80 7.15 -1.17
CA SER A 337 17.60 6.24 -0.35
C SER A 337 18.61 5.45 -1.21
N PRO A 338 19.62 4.79 -0.61
CA PRO A 338 20.56 3.93 -1.35
C PRO A 338 19.86 2.86 -2.17
N THR A 339 18.86 2.19 -1.60
CA THR A 339 18.07 1.17 -2.28
C THR A 339 17.29 1.75 -3.46
N HIS A 340 16.68 2.93 -3.28
CA HIS A 340 15.97 3.61 -4.36
C HIS A 340 16.89 4.00 -5.52
N LEU A 341 18.11 4.47 -5.21
CA LEU A 341 19.11 4.77 -6.20
C LEU A 341 19.53 3.49 -6.96
N SER A 342 19.78 2.40 -6.25
CA SER A 342 20.10 1.11 -6.84
C SER A 342 18.99 0.61 -7.77
N ASN A 343 17.73 0.71 -7.35
CA ASN A 343 16.57 0.34 -8.19
C ASN A 343 16.49 1.16 -9.48
N PHE A 344 16.84 2.45 -9.42
CA PHE A 344 16.86 3.31 -10.61
C PHE A 344 18.00 2.96 -11.57
N LEU A 345 19.19 2.64 -11.05
CA LEU A 345 20.39 2.39 -11.84
C LEU A 345 20.46 0.96 -12.40
N ASP A 346 19.84 -0.01 -11.75
CA ASP A 346 19.90 -1.43 -12.13
C ASP A 346 18.92 -1.74 -13.26
N VAL A 347 19.39 -1.53 -14.49
CA VAL A 347 18.59 -1.80 -15.71
C VAL A 347 18.27 -3.30 -15.88
N THR A 348 19.03 -4.19 -15.25
CA THR A 348 18.77 -5.64 -15.30
C THR A 348 17.51 -6.03 -14.55
N LYS A 349 17.12 -5.20 -13.56
CA LYS A 349 15.89 -5.34 -12.76
C LYS A 349 14.81 -4.34 -13.14
N GLY A 350 14.83 -3.81 -14.37
CA GLY A 350 13.85 -2.88 -14.88
C GLY A 350 14.19 -1.40 -14.72
N GLY A 351 15.23 -1.04 -13.96
CA GLY A 351 15.77 0.32 -13.84
C GLY A 351 14.74 1.42 -13.55
N PRO A 352 14.67 2.49 -14.38
CA PRO A 352 13.76 3.61 -14.14
C PRO A 352 12.28 3.23 -14.06
N ILE A 353 11.85 2.18 -14.79
CA ILE A 353 10.45 1.70 -14.75
C ILE A 353 10.16 1.07 -13.39
N THR A 354 11.01 0.17 -12.93
CA THR A 354 10.88 -0.44 -11.60
C THR A 354 10.95 0.61 -10.50
N PHE A 355 11.81 1.62 -10.64
CA PHE A 355 11.86 2.75 -9.71
C PHE A 355 10.54 3.53 -9.69
N LEU A 356 9.97 3.84 -10.87
CA LEU A 356 8.69 4.51 -10.97
C LEU A 356 7.58 3.71 -10.27
N GLU A 357 7.42 2.44 -10.60
CA GLU A 357 6.36 1.59 -10.05
C GLU A 357 6.54 1.36 -8.54
N ASN A 358 7.71 0.94 -8.11
CA ASN A 358 7.93 0.44 -6.75
C ASN A 358 8.28 1.55 -5.76
N ASN A 359 8.99 2.59 -6.19
CA ASN A 359 9.49 3.62 -5.30
C ASN A 359 8.67 4.92 -5.37
N LEU A 360 8.35 5.43 -6.56
CA LEU A 360 7.53 6.63 -6.70
C LEU A 360 6.05 6.33 -6.51
N LEU A 361 5.50 5.40 -7.26
CA LEU A 361 4.08 5.03 -7.21
C LEU A 361 3.78 4.04 -6.09
N ARG A 362 4.79 3.34 -5.56
CA ARG A 362 4.69 2.36 -4.47
C ARG A 362 3.65 1.29 -4.76
N PHE A 363 3.77 0.66 -5.92
CA PHE A 363 2.88 -0.44 -6.28
C PHE A 363 2.96 -1.54 -5.20
N PRO A 364 1.83 -2.07 -4.71
CA PRO A 364 1.83 -3.05 -3.64
C PRO A 364 2.47 -4.35 -4.09
N GLN A 365 3.39 -4.89 -3.29
CA GLN A 365 4.08 -6.17 -3.54
C GLN A 365 4.12 -7.00 -2.26
N ALA A 366 4.08 -8.34 -2.40
CA ALA A 366 4.35 -9.24 -1.29
C ALA A 366 5.82 -9.15 -0.87
N LYS A 367 6.07 -9.38 0.41
CA LYS A 367 7.45 -9.53 0.89
C LYS A 367 8.04 -10.83 0.33
N SER A 368 9.25 -10.78 -0.20
CA SER A 368 9.96 -12.00 -0.59
C SER A 368 10.37 -12.80 0.63
N THR A 369 10.48 -14.10 0.47
CA THR A 369 10.94 -15.03 1.52
C THR A 369 12.32 -14.64 2.04
N SER A 370 13.23 -14.29 1.12
CA SER A 370 14.57 -13.77 1.43
C SER A 370 14.53 -12.43 2.17
N GLY A 371 13.60 -11.55 1.80
CA GLY A 371 13.41 -10.26 2.49
C GLY A 371 12.90 -10.43 3.93
N VAL A 372 12.01 -11.37 4.18
CA VAL A 372 11.56 -11.72 5.55
C VAL A 372 12.73 -12.25 6.36
N TYR A 373 13.48 -13.21 5.81
CA TYR A 373 14.65 -13.79 6.47
C TYR A 373 15.71 -12.73 6.78
N GLY A 374 16.05 -11.90 5.80
CA GLY A 374 17.01 -10.81 5.98
C GLY A 374 16.60 -9.85 7.08
N SER A 375 15.36 -9.39 7.06
CA SER A 375 14.82 -8.48 8.08
C SER A 375 14.86 -9.10 9.49
N ALA A 376 14.58 -10.40 9.61
CA ALA A 376 14.61 -11.10 10.89
C ALA A 376 16.05 -11.22 11.46
N ILE A 377 17.03 -11.52 10.61
CA ILE A 377 18.46 -11.54 11.00
C ILE A 377 18.92 -10.14 11.45
N HIS A 378 18.63 -9.10 10.63
CA HIS A 378 18.98 -7.72 10.98
C HIS A 378 18.38 -7.32 12.33
N LYS A 379 17.10 -7.65 12.57
CA LYS A 379 16.45 -7.32 13.84
C LYS A 379 17.04 -8.04 15.04
N ALA A 380 17.45 -9.29 14.87
CA ALA A 380 18.13 -10.04 15.93
C ALA A 380 19.49 -9.42 16.30
N LEU A 381 20.25 -9.00 15.31
CA LEU A 381 21.55 -8.34 15.53
C LEU A 381 21.38 -6.91 16.09
N GLU A 382 20.40 -6.17 15.62
CA GLU A 382 20.02 -4.85 16.16
C GLU A 382 19.71 -4.93 17.66
N GLU A 383 18.81 -5.84 18.08
CA GLU A 383 18.44 -5.97 19.49
C GLU A 383 19.63 -6.42 20.37
N ALA A 384 20.50 -7.26 19.83
CA ALA A 384 21.73 -7.66 20.51
C ALA A 384 22.68 -6.47 20.75
N GLU A 385 22.88 -5.64 19.74
CA GLU A 385 23.71 -4.42 19.87
C GLU A 385 23.06 -3.40 20.81
N VAL A 386 21.75 -3.18 20.71
CA VAL A 386 21.01 -2.30 21.63
C VAL A 386 21.15 -2.78 23.07
N PHE A 387 21.07 -4.10 23.30
CA PHE A 387 21.32 -4.70 24.62
C PHE A 387 22.73 -4.39 25.10
N ALA A 388 23.73 -4.61 24.25
CA ALA A 388 25.14 -4.36 24.61
C ALA A 388 25.39 -2.89 24.96
N VAL A 389 24.80 -1.96 24.21
CA VAL A 389 24.90 -0.51 24.48
C VAL A 389 24.27 -0.16 25.83
N LYS A 390 23.08 -0.71 26.12
CA LYS A 390 22.28 -0.38 27.29
C LYS A 390 22.84 -1.02 28.58
N GLU A 391 23.08 -2.32 28.53
CA GLU A 391 23.48 -3.11 29.71
C GLU A 391 25.01 -3.16 29.93
N LYS A 392 25.79 -2.68 28.94
CA LYS A 392 27.27 -2.76 28.94
C LYS A 392 27.78 -4.19 29.12
N LYS A 393 27.04 -5.16 28.55
CA LYS A 393 27.34 -6.60 28.61
C LYS A 393 27.18 -7.23 27.25
N VAL A 394 27.93 -8.29 27.00
CA VAL A 394 27.75 -9.11 25.81
C VAL A 394 26.38 -9.79 25.88
N PRO A 395 25.51 -9.67 24.89
CA PRO A 395 24.21 -10.33 24.87
C PRO A 395 24.39 -11.86 24.86
N GLN A 396 23.43 -12.59 25.38
CA GLN A 396 23.43 -14.06 25.28
C GLN A 396 22.90 -14.49 23.91
N LEU A 397 23.36 -15.65 23.42
CA LEU A 397 22.90 -16.20 22.12
C LEU A 397 21.40 -16.38 22.08
N GLU A 398 20.79 -16.74 23.18
CA GLU A 398 19.34 -16.94 23.34
C GLU A 398 18.54 -15.68 23.00
N LEU A 399 19.08 -14.50 23.26
CA LEU A 399 18.42 -13.22 22.86
C LEU A 399 18.34 -13.10 21.35
N LEU A 400 19.44 -13.39 20.64
CA LEU A 400 19.50 -13.33 19.18
C LEU A 400 18.52 -14.32 18.57
N LEU A 401 18.54 -15.57 19.05
CA LEU A 401 17.68 -16.64 18.54
C LEU A 401 16.20 -16.36 18.81
N ALA A 402 15.84 -15.93 20.01
CA ALA A 402 14.46 -15.63 20.37
C ALA A 402 13.90 -14.45 19.54
N THR A 403 14.72 -13.41 19.34
CA THR A 403 14.33 -12.28 18.49
C THR A 403 14.15 -12.72 17.04
N PHE A 404 15.09 -13.47 16.49
CA PHE A 404 15.01 -14.00 15.14
C PHE A 404 13.73 -14.84 14.92
N GLU A 405 13.47 -15.81 15.82
CA GLU A 405 12.29 -16.68 15.74
C GLU A 405 10.98 -15.89 15.82
N ARG A 406 10.93 -14.88 16.68
CA ARG A 406 9.79 -13.98 16.79
C ARG A 406 9.53 -13.24 15.47
N GLU A 407 10.56 -12.65 14.88
CA GLU A 407 10.45 -11.89 13.63
C GLU A 407 10.08 -12.79 12.43
N MET A 408 10.64 -14.00 12.37
CA MET A 408 10.28 -14.99 11.35
C MET A 408 8.78 -15.34 11.41
N LYS A 409 8.23 -15.52 12.61
CA LYS A 409 6.82 -15.79 12.83
C LYS A 409 5.91 -14.67 12.31
N TYR A 410 6.35 -13.40 12.45
CA TYR A 410 5.63 -12.25 11.88
C TYR A 410 5.74 -12.15 10.36
N GLY A 411 6.69 -12.86 9.75
CA GLY A 411 6.92 -12.88 8.31
C GLY A 411 5.82 -13.57 7.49
N ARG A 412 4.96 -14.40 8.12
CA ARG A 412 3.84 -15.12 7.48
C ARG A 412 4.27 -15.97 6.29
N LEU A 413 5.34 -16.70 6.47
CA LEU A 413 5.83 -17.64 5.47
C LEU A 413 4.99 -18.93 5.47
N LEU A 414 5.12 -19.72 4.41
CA LEU A 414 4.60 -21.08 4.42
C LEU A 414 5.33 -21.91 5.48
N PRO A 415 4.65 -22.88 6.13
CA PRO A 415 5.25 -23.66 7.21
C PRO A 415 6.56 -24.35 6.81
N HIS A 416 6.64 -24.86 5.59
CA HIS A 416 7.86 -25.50 5.08
C HIS A 416 9.03 -24.52 4.93
N ASP A 417 8.77 -23.33 4.37
CA ASP A 417 9.79 -22.29 4.19
C ASP A 417 10.21 -21.70 5.53
N GLU A 418 9.25 -21.49 6.43
CA GLU A 418 9.51 -21.01 7.78
C GLU A 418 10.44 -21.98 8.53
N GLU A 419 10.15 -23.29 8.51
CA GLU A 419 10.96 -24.31 9.18
C GLU A 419 12.40 -24.33 8.64
N LYS A 420 12.55 -24.38 7.31
CA LYS A 420 13.86 -24.38 6.63
C LYS A 420 14.68 -23.13 6.97
N LEU A 421 14.04 -21.96 6.93
CA LEU A 421 14.70 -20.69 7.20
C LEU A 421 15.02 -20.52 8.70
N LEU A 422 14.16 -21.03 9.59
CA LEU A 422 14.45 -21.07 11.03
C LEU A 422 15.69 -21.90 11.33
N GLU A 423 15.81 -23.09 10.74
CA GLU A 423 16.99 -23.94 10.91
C GLU A 423 18.26 -23.25 10.39
N ARG A 424 18.20 -22.70 9.16
CA ARG A 424 19.31 -21.94 8.56
C ARG A 424 19.72 -20.75 9.43
N GLY A 425 18.75 -19.95 9.89
CA GLY A 425 19.03 -18.75 10.68
C GLY A 425 19.63 -19.06 12.06
N ARG A 426 19.16 -20.11 12.73
CA ARG A 426 19.76 -20.59 13.98
C ARG A 426 21.23 -20.95 13.77
N GLY A 427 21.54 -21.69 12.71
CA GLY A 427 22.93 -22.05 12.38
C GLY A 427 23.81 -20.84 12.08
N VAL A 428 23.31 -19.90 11.26
CA VAL A 428 24.03 -18.67 10.90
C VAL A 428 24.27 -17.78 12.12
N LEU A 429 23.25 -17.52 12.93
CA LEU A 429 23.36 -16.67 14.13
C LEU A 429 24.26 -17.28 15.18
N SER A 430 24.20 -18.60 15.41
CA SER A 430 25.09 -19.29 16.34
C SER A 430 26.53 -19.16 15.89
N ARG A 431 26.83 -19.41 14.62
CA ARG A 431 28.19 -19.27 14.07
C ARG A 431 28.67 -17.82 14.09
N PHE A 432 27.82 -16.86 13.77
CA PHE A 432 28.14 -15.44 13.87
C PHE A 432 28.47 -15.07 15.32
N TYR A 433 27.66 -15.50 16.25
CA TYR A 433 27.87 -15.23 17.66
C TYR A 433 29.21 -15.79 18.17
N GLU A 434 29.55 -17.03 17.85
CA GLU A 434 30.84 -17.63 18.21
C GLU A 434 32.03 -16.82 17.70
N LEU A 435 31.96 -16.32 16.48
CA LEU A 435 33.03 -15.59 15.81
C LEU A 435 33.11 -14.11 16.20
N ARG A 436 31.98 -13.50 16.57
CA ARG A 436 31.82 -12.04 16.67
C ARG A 436 31.24 -11.52 17.97
N LYS A 437 30.98 -12.39 18.99
CA LYS A 437 30.41 -11.95 20.28
C LYS A 437 31.17 -10.82 20.95
N ASP A 438 32.49 -10.78 20.78
CA ASP A 438 33.34 -9.75 21.37
C ASP A 438 33.20 -8.38 20.69
N THR A 439 32.55 -8.33 19.53
CA THR A 439 32.23 -7.06 18.85
C THR A 439 31.06 -6.36 19.52
N PHE A 440 30.21 -7.06 20.27
CA PHE A 440 29.12 -6.50 21.06
C PHE A 440 29.65 -5.82 22.33
N ASN A 441 30.42 -4.77 22.14
CA ASN A 441 31.09 -4.06 23.27
C ASN A 441 30.35 -2.78 23.69
N GLY A 442 29.19 -2.51 23.11
CA GLY A 442 28.38 -1.34 23.43
C GLY A 442 28.98 0.01 23.01
N SER A 443 29.97 0.01 22.10
CA SER A 443 30.57 1.22 21.54
C SER A 443 29.98 1.62 20.16
N SER A 444 29.14 0.75 19.58
CA SER A 444 28.54 0.98 18.27
C SER A 444 27.24 1.79 18.38
N LEU A 445 27.00 2.66 17.42
CA LEU A 445 25.69 3.25 17.14
C LEU A 445 24.97 2.31 16.16
N VAL A 446 23.70 2.00 16.43
CA VAL A 446 22.93 0.98 15.72
C VAL A 446 21.70 1.59 15.11
N GLU A 447 21.32 1.12 13.93
CA GLU A 447 20.07 1.51 13.25
C GLU A 447 19.88 3.02 13.15
N ILE A 448 20.91 3.71 12.66
CA ILE A 448 20.93 5.16 12.58
C ILE A 448 20.05 5.59 11.40
N ASP A 449 18.91 6.21 11.72
CA ASP A 449 17.95 6.69 10.74
C ASP A 449 18.14 8.18 10.43
N PHE A 450 18.42 8.49 9.16
CA PHE A 450 18.61 9.86 8.65
C PHE A 450 17.31 10.53 8.18
N LYS A 451 16.15 9.88 8.37
CA LYS A 451 14.85 10.41 7.93
C LYS A 451 14.55 11.83 8.45
N HIS A 452 15.00 12.14 9.66
CA HIS A 452 14.74 13.43 10.31
C HIS A 452 15.95 14.38 10.29
N GLU A 453 17.06 13.97 9.68
CA GLU A 453 18.28 14.79 9.61
C GLU A 453 18.19 15.88 8.52
N GLY A 454 17.27 15.76 7.58
CA GLY A 454 17.05 16.75 6.52
C GLY A 454 18.26 16.95 5.62
N VAL A 455 18.96 15.85 5.28
CA VAL A 455 20.15 15.91 4.43
C VAL A 455 19.75 16.26 3.01
N VAL A 456 20.42 17.29 2.46
CA VAL A 456 20.23 17.74 1.07
C VAL A 456 21.59 17.74 0.37
N ILE A 457 21.69 17.09 -0.78
CA ILE A 457 22.89 17.01 -1.59
C ILE A 457 22.52 17.47 -3.01
N ASP A 458 23.15 18.54 -3.48
CA ASP A 458 22.88 19.13 -4.81
C ASP A 458 21.38 19.36 -5.09
N GLY A 459 20.64 19.76 -4.06
CA GLY A 459 19.19 20.02 -4.15
C GLY A 459 18.30 18.78 -3.98
N ALA A 460 18.84 17.58 -3.92
CA ALA A 460 18.08 16.35 -3.68
C ALA A 460 17.99 16.04 -2.18
N HIS A 461 16.77 15.78 -1.70
CA HIS A 461 16.57 15.25 -0.36
C HIS A 461 17.00 13.77 -0.31
N VAL A 462 17.88 13.44 0.62
CA VAL A 462 18.41 12.08 0.76
C VAL A 462 18.18 11.55 2.17
N THR A 463 17.99 10.24 2.27
CA THR A 463 17.80 9.53 3.53
C THR A 463 18.41 8.14 3.45
N GLY A 464 18.53 7.50 4.60
CA GLY A 464 18.98 6.11 4.69
C GLY A 464 18.99 5.66 6.12
N LYS A 465 19.10 4.37 6.29
CA LYS A 465 19.26 3.71 7.56
C LYS A 465 20.56 2.93 7.51
N ILE A 466 21.44 3.16 8.50
CA ILE A 466 22.76 2.55 8.60
C ILE A 466 22.68 1.51 9.69
N ASP A 467 23.03 0.26 9.39
CA ASP A 467 22.94 -0.84 10.35
C ASP A 467 23.80 -0.59 11.57
N THR A 468 25.09 -0.32 11.37
CA THR A 468 26.01 -0.07 12.48
C THR A 468 27.06 0.97 12.11
N MET A 469 27.34 1.87 13.03
CA MET A 469 28.39 2.89 12.91
C MET A 469 29.22 2.93 14.20
N LYS A 470 30.53 2.90 14.06
CA LYS A 470 31.46 2.95 15.20
C LYS A 470 32.38 4.15 15.06
N GLU A 471 32.47 4.93 16.12
CA GLU A 471 33.44 6.01 16.20
C GLU A 471 34.82 5.40 16.53
N VAL A 472 35.80 5.61 15.63
CA VAL A 472 37.16 5.09 15.78
C VAL A 472 38.13 6.15 16.32
N GLU A 473 37.86 7.41 15.97
CA GLU A 473 38.51 8.61 16.50
C GLU A 473 37.46 9.70 16.62
N ASP A 474 37.80 10.83 17.23
CA ASP A 474 36.84 11.97 17.37
C ASP A 474 36.27 12.37 16.03
N LYS A 475 34.95 12.20 15.86
CA LYS A 475 34.20 12.45 14.61
C LYS A 475 34.69 11.66 13.39
N VAL A 476 35.38 10.54 13.57
CA VAL A 476 35.82 9.65 12.53
C VAL A 476 35.12 8.30 12.70
N TYR A 477 34.41 7.89 11.66
CA TYR A 477 33.51 6.75 11.72
C TYR A 477 33.92 5.62 10.77
N HIS A 478 33.71 4.38 11.25
CA HIS A 478 33.65 3.18 10.46
C HIS A 478 32.19 2.73 10.34
N VAL A 479 31.72 2.43 9.13
CA VAL A 479 30.36 2.01 8.84
C VAL A 479 30.34 0.53 8.51
N THR A 480 29.36 -0.20 9.04
CA THR A 480 29.14 -1.61 8.71
C THR A 480 27.71 -1.80 8.23
N ASP A 481 27.57 -2.48 7.09
CA ASP A 481 26.29 -2.88 6.52
C ASP A 481 26.24 -4.40 6.45
N LEU A 482 25.20 -4.98 7.01
CA LEU A 482 25.04 -6.42 7.15
C LEU A 482 24.30 -6.99 5.95
N LYS A 483 24.80 -8.08 5.40
CA LYS A 483 24.18 -8.74 4.25
C LYS A 483 23.94 -10.23 4.56
N THR A 484 22.70 -10.65 4.38
CA THR A 484 22.25 -12.03 4.67
C THR A 484 22.23 -12.94 3.44
N GLY A 485 22.54 -12.39 2.25
CA GLY A 485 22.62 -13.13 1.00
C GLY A 485 23.89 -13.99 0.89
N LYS A 486 24.03 -14.67 -0.24
CA LYS A 486 25.22 -15.46 -0.58
C LYS A 486 26.48 -14.58 -0.53
N GLY A 487 27.54 -15.05 0.06
CA GLY A 487 28.83 -14.36 0.05
C GLY A 487 29.44 -14.26 -1.35
N PHE A 488 30.58 -13.59 -1.47
CA PHE A 488 31.33 -13.57 -2.73
C PHE A 488 31.98 -14.93 -2.97
N SER A 489 32.09 -15.32 -4.24
CA SER A 489 32.77 -16.56 -4.66
C SER A 489 34.28 -16.52 -4.35
N SER A 490 34.88 -15.33 -4.36
CA SER A 490 36.28 -15.07 -3.99
C SER A 490 36.41 -13.68 -3.39
N PHE A 491 37.45 -13.45 -2.57
CA PHE A 491 37.84 -12.12 -2.10
C PHE A 491 38.94 -11.49 -2.96
N GLU A 492 39.46 -12.22 -3.97
CA GLU A 492 40.42 -11.71 -4.93
C GLU A 492 39.67 -11.10 -6.11
N GLU A 493 39.84 -9.80 -6.38
CA GLU A 493 39.11 -9.09 -7.46
C GLU A 493 39.28 -9.77 -8.83
N GLU A 494 40.44 -10.34 -9.11
CA GLU A 494 40.74 -11.03 -10.37
C GLU A 494 39.98 -12.35 -10.58
N LYS A 495 39.33 -12.86 -9.51
CA LYS A 495 38.59 -14.13 -9.50
C LYS A 495 37.09 -13.96 -9.28
N LEU A 496 36.60 -12.72 -9.28
CA LEU A 496 35.19 -12.43 -9.15
C LEU A 496 34.44 -12.86 -10.42
N THR A 497 33.24 -13.37 -10.25
CA THR A 497 32.32 -13.57 -11.36
C THR A 497 31.73 -12.22 -11.77
N GLU A 498 31.22 -12.10 -13.00
CA GLU A 498 30.50 -10.89 -13.46
C GLU A 498 29.38 -10.50 -12.48
N TYR A 499 28.67 -11.48 -11.94
CA TYR A 499 27.65 -11.28 -10.92
C TYR A 499 28.25 -10.70 -9.61
N ASP A 500 29.37 -11.23 -9.15
CA ASP A 500 30.05 -10.71 -7.94
C ASP A 500 30.55 -9.28 -8.15
N GLU A 501 31.01 -8.93 -9.37
CA GLU A 501 31.43 -7.57 -9.71
C GLU A 501 30.26 -6.58 -9.63
N ILE A 502 29.10 -6.92 -10.20
CA ILE A 502 27.88 -6.10 -10.13
C ILE A 502 27.45 -5.92 -8.67
N LYS A 503 27.46 -7.01 -7.90
CA LYS A 503 27.10 -7.00 -6.48
C LYS A 503 28.05 -6.13 -5.65
N LEU A 504 29.36 -6.25 -5.87
CA LEU A 504 30.37 -5.43 -5.22
C LEU A 504 30.20 -3.94 -5.56
N HIS A 505 29.88 -3.64 -6.81
CA HIS A 505 29.57 -2.28 -7.25
C HIS A 505 28.38 -1.67 -6.49
N HIS A 506 27.29 -2.43 -6.32
CA HIS A 506 26.13 -2.01 -5.54
C HIS A 506 26.49 -1.76 -4.08
N TYR A 507 27.28 -2.62 -3.47
CA TYR A 507 27.69 -2.45 -2.07
C TYR A 507 28.60 -1.24 -1.87
N ARG A 508 29.54 -1.00 -2.80
CA ARG A 508 30.37 0.21 -2.81
C ARG A 508 29.52 1.49 -2.93
N HIS A 509 28.53 1.50 -3.80
CA HIS A 509 27.59 2.64 -3.93
C HIS A 509 26.81 2.88 -2.63
N GLN A 510 26.35 1.83 -1.98
CA GLN A 510 25.64 1.95 -0.73
C GLN A 510 26.51 2.55 0.37
N LEU A 511 27.74 2.10 0.52
CA LEU A 511 28.69 2.63 1.50
C LEU A 511 29.08 4.09 1.20
N LEU A 512 29.28 4.44 -0.08
CA LEU A 512 29.51 5.84 -0.50
C LEU A 512 28.30 6.72 -0.18
N PHE A 513 27.10 6.21 -0.37
CA PHE A 513 25.88 6.94 0.00
C PHE A 513 25.79 7.16 1.51
N TYR A 514 26.13 6.16 2.31
CA TYR A 514 26.20 6.31 3.78
C TYR A 514 27.24 7.35 4.21
N LYS A 515 28.39 7.37 3.55
CA LYS A 515 29.39 8.43 3.75
C LYS A 515 28.80 9.82 3.50
N LEU A 516 28.08 9.99 2.38
CA LEU A 516 27.43 11.26 2.06
C LEU A 516 26.38 11.64 3.12
N LEU A 517 25.58 10.69 3.63
CA LEU A 517 24.61 10.95 4.68
C LEU A 517 25.27 11.44 5.97
N ILE A 518 26.34 10.76 6.42
CA ILE A 518 27.03 11.12 7.65
C ILE A 518 27.72 12.47 7.53
N GLU A 519 28.51 12.68 6.48
CA GLU A 519 29.29 13.90 6.29
C GLU A 519 28.44 15.16 6.06
N ASN A 520 27.16 15.01 5.64
CA ASN A 520 26.22 16.11 5.43
C ASN A 520 25.07 16.14 6.46
N GLY A 521 25.01 15.18 7.38
CA GLY A 521 23.98 15.13 8.43
C GLY A 521 24.18 16.22 9.48
N ARG A 522 23.12 16.88 9.92
CA ARG A 522 23.19 17.96 10.93
C ARG A 522 23.82 17.49 12.23
N ARG A 523 23.45 16.30 12.70
CA ARG A 523 23.95 15.71 13.93
C ARG A 523 25.44 15.36 13.87
N TYR A 524 25.94 15.06 12.68
CA TYR A 524 27.28 14.59 12.41
C TYR A 524 28.17 15.63 11.74
N GLN A 525 27.86 16.90 11.91
CA GLN A 525 28.58 18.00 11.26
C GLN A 525 30.08 17.98 11.57
N GLY A 526 30.90 17.95 10.54
CA GLY A 526 32.35 17.83 10.63
C GLY A 526 32.87 16.40 10.82
N SER A 527 31.99 15.40 10.73
CA SER A 527 32.38 13.99 10.75
C SER A 527 32.96 13.53 9.42
N LYS A 528 33.78 12.46 9.47
CA LYS A 528 34.34 11.78 8.30
C LYS A 528 34.13 10.28 8.38
N VAL A 529 33.85 9.67 7.25
CA VAL A 529 33.83 8.20 7.13
C VAL A 529 35.10 7.76 6.42
N VAL A 530 35.89 6.93 7.09
CA VAL A 530 37.21 6.48 6.63
C VAL A 530 37.20 5.05 6.08
N SER A 531 36.22 4.24 6.51
CA SER A 531 36.11 2.84 6.07
C SER A 531 34.68 2.34 6.22
N GLY A 532 34.37 1.30 5.46
CA GLY A 532 33.10 0.60 5.48
C GLY A 532 33.21 -0.74 4.78
#